data_4afd4b1219da442cb6e9c5cf4b385360
#
_entry.id   4afd4b1219da442cb6e9c5cf4b385360
#
_cell.length_a   1.000
_cell.length_b   1.000
_cell.length_c   1.000
_cell.angle_alpha   90.00
_cell.angle_beta   90.00
_cell.angle_gamma   90.00
#
_symmetry.space_group_name_H-M   'P 1'
#
loop_
_entity.id
_entity.type
_entity.pdbx_description
1 polymer ?
#
loop_
_entity_poly.entity_id
_entity_poly.type
_entity_poly.pdbx_seq_one_letter_code
_entity_poly.pdbx_strand_id
1 'polypeptide(L)'
;MCIRDRNTILPAIDELRNEGYDAYGPVSADTVFTQTKYDAVLSMYHDQALPVLKTIDFYKTVNITLGLPFLRVSVDHGTAEDIAKDYSANYDSMMEALLISIARNEA
;
A
#
# COMPACT_ATOMS: atom_id res chain seq x y z
N MET A 1 -19.93 -3.04 -13.76
CA MET A 1 -19.21 -1.74 -13.72
C MET A 1 -20.13 -0.71 -13.09
N CYS A 2 -19.72 -0.09 -12.00
CA CYS A 2 -20.56 0.86 -11.26
C CYS A 2 -20.50 2.27 -11.85
N ILE A 3 -21.40 3.16 -11.40
CA ILE A 3 -21.41 4.57 -11.86
C ILE A 3 -20.09 5.27 -11.57
N ARG A 4 -19.47 4.98 -10.44
CA ARG A 4 -18.17 5.54 -10.04
C ARG A 4 -17.05 5.12 -11.00
N ASP A 5 -17.06 3.88 -11.46
CA ASP A 5 -16.10 3.40 -12.45
C ASP A 5 -16.16 4.22 -13.72
N ARG A 6 -17.38 4.50 -14.22
CA ARG A 6 -17.58 5.25 -15.47
C ARG A 6 -17.25 6.74 -15.34
N ASN A 7 -17.67 7.36 -14.24
CA ASN A 7 -17.66 8.82 -14.12
C ASN A 7 -16.37 9.35 -13.48
N THR A 8 -15.59 8.50 -12.81
CA THR A 8 -14.39 8.93 -12.06
C THR A 8 -13.17 8.10 -12.43
N ILE A 9 -13.24 6.77 -12.29
CA ILE A 9 -12.05 5.91 -12.41
C ILE A 9 -11.58 5.81 -13.86
N LEU A 10 -12.47 5.53 -14.80
CA LEU A 10 -12.09 5.44 -16.22
C LEU A 10 -11.52 6.74 -16.78
N PRO A 11 -12.13 7.91 -16.56
CA PRO A 11 -11.52 9.18 -16.97
C PRO A 11 -10.14 9.42 -16.37
N ALA A 12 -9.94 9.10 -15.10
CA ALA A 12 -8.62 9.23 -14.46
C ALA A 12 -7.57 8.28 -15.05
N ILE A 13 -7.95 7.05 -15.40
CA ILE A 13 -7.07 6.11 -16.09
C ILE A 13 -6.69 6.63 -17.48
N ASP A 14 -7.62 7.18 -18.21
CA ASP A 14 -7.37 7.74 -19.55
C ASP A 14 -6.44 8.96 -19.47
N GLU A 15 -6.59 9.80 -18.45
CA GLU A 15 -5.69 10.92 -18.18
C GLU A 15 -4.26 10.44 -17.88
N LEU A 16 -4.10 9.45 -17.00
CA LEU A 16 -2.80 8.86 -16.70
C LEU A 16 -2.12 8.25 -17.94
N ARG A 17 -2.89 7.59 -18.80
CA ARG A 17 -2.39 7.04 -20.07
C ARG A 17 -1.92 8.15 -21.01
N ASN A 18 -2.64 9.25 -21.09
CA ASN A 18 -2.26 10.41 -21.89
C ASN A 18 -0.98 11.07 -21.37
N GLU A 19 -0.71 10.98 -20.07
CA GLU A 19 0.54 11.42 -19.45
C GLU A 19 1.70 10.41 -19.63
N GLY A 20 1.44 9.25 -20.23
CA GLY A 20 2.46 8.24 -20.53
C GLY A 20 2.60 7.12 -19.51
N TYR A 21 1.70 7.03 -18.52
CA TYR A 21 1.68 5.92 -17.58
C TYR A 21 0.98 4.69 -18.17
N ASP A 22 1.52 3.51 -17.90
CA ASP A 22 0.90 2.24 -18.28
C ASP A 22 -0.16 1.84 -17.23
N ALA A 23 -1.31 2.50 -17.29
CA ALA A 23 -2.39 2.36 -16.31
C ALA A 23 -3.49 1.41 -16.80
N TYR A 24 -3.83 0.43 -15.98
CA TYR A 24 -4.88 -0.56 -16.23
C TYR A 24 -6.01 -0.43 -15.21
N GLY A 25 -7.23 -0.64 -15.65
CA GLY A 25 -8.36 -0.72 -14.75
C GLY A 25 -9.67 -0.20 -15.34
N PRO A 26 -10.72 -0.14 -14.53
CA PRO A 26 -10.79 -0.74 -13.20
C PRO A 26 -10.72 -2.28 -13.26
N VAL A 27 -10.06 -2.87 -12.28
CA VAL A 27 -9.94 -4.33 -12.15
C VAL A 27 -10.62 -4.82 -10.88
N SER A 28 -10.98 -6.10 -10.86
CA SER A 28 -11.64 -6.70 -9.70
C SER A 28 -10.69 -6.83 -8.51
N ALA A 29 -11.10 -6.36 -7.34
CA ALA A 29 -10.26 -6.34 -6.14
C ALA A 29 -9.90 -7.73 -5.62
N ASP A 30 -10.74 -8.74 -5.87
CA ASP A 30 -10.54 -10.12 -5.46
C ASP A 30 -9.49 -10.85 -6.30
N THR A 31 -9.22 -10.39 -7.51
CA THR A 31 -8.32 -11.06 -8.46
C THR A 31 -7.05 -10.28 -8.78
N VAL A 32 -7.00 -8.97 -8.55
CA VAL A 32 -5.86 -8.13 -8.91
C VAL A 32 -4.56 -8.61 -8.26
N PHE A 33 -4.61 -9.05 -7.01
CA PHE A 33 -3.43 -9.50 -6.25
C PHE A 33 -2.96 -10.92 -6.61
N THR A 34 -3.74 -11.67 -7.37
CA THR A 34 -3.30 -12.99 -7.87
C THR A 34 -2.38 -12.90 -9.08
N GLN A 35 -2.22 -11.70 -9.64
CA GLN A 35 -1.40 -11.44 -10.82
C GLN A 35 -0.14 -10.68 -10.44
N THR A 36 1.00 -11.17 -10.88
CA THR A 36 2.33 -10.56 -10.59
C THR A 36 2.78 -9.53 -11.64
N LYS A 37 1.92 -9.18 -12.57
CA LYS A 37 2.25 -8.32 -13.72
C LYS A 37 2.18 -6.81 -13.44
N TYR A 38 1.72 -6.41 -12.28
CA TYR A 38 1.59 -4.99 -11.91
C TYR A 38 2.72 -4.57 -10.99
N ASP A 39 3.33 -3.43 -11.26
CA ASP A 39 4.34 -2.81 -10.39
C ASP A 39 3.71 -2.16 -9.17
N ALA A 40 2.46 -1.67 -9.31
CA ALA A 40 1.69 -1.07 -8.24
C ALA A 40 0.19 -1.30 -8.41
N VAL A 41 -0.52 -1.36 -7.30
CA VAL A 41 -1.98 -1.45 -7.26
C VAL A 41 -2.53 -0.25 -6.50
N LEU A 42 -3.35 0.56 -7.16
CA LEU A 42 -4.04 1.70 -6.54
C LEU A 42 -5.40 1.27 -6.03
N SER A 43 -5.58 1.28 -4.73
CA SER A 43 -6.85 0.99 -4.06
C SER A 43 -7.62 2.27 -3.76
N MET A 44 -8.94 2.21 -3.87
CA MET A 44 -9.81 3.37 -3.71
C MET A 44 -10.11 3.68 -2.25
N TYR A 45 -9.89 2.74 -1.34
CA TYR A 45 -10.08 2.92 0.10
C TYR A 45 -9.20 1.93 0.88
N HIS A 46 -8.97 2.22 2.15
CA HIS A 46 -8.06 1.50 3.03
C HIS A 46 -8.31 -0.02 3.06
N ASP A 47 -9.52 -0.45 3.36
CA ASP A 47 -9.81 -1.88 3.55
C ASP A 47 -9.93 -2.67 2.24
N GLN A 48 -9.77 -2.02 1.09
CA GLN A 48 -9.78 -2.72 -0.19
C GLN A 48 -8.51 -3.55 -0.41
N ALA A 49 -7.36 -3.10 0.09
CA ALA A 49 -6.07 -3.76 -0.10
C ALA A 49 -5.46 -4.28 1.20
N LEU A 50 -5.70 -3.62 2.31
CA LEU A 50 -4.97 -3.87 3.55
C LEU A 50 -5.15 -5.30 4.11
N PRO A 51 -6.35 -5.92 4.09
CA PRO A 51 -6.50 -7.31 4.51
C PRO A 51 -5.67 -8.28 3.68
N VAL A 52 -5.53 -8.03 2.38
CA VAL A 52 -4.72 -8.85 1.48
C VAL A 52 -3.24 -8.70 1.81
N LEU A 53 -2.75 -7.49 1.97
CA LEU A 53 -1.35 -7.22 2.32
C LEU A 53 -0.97 -7.87 3.64
N LYS A 54 -1.81 -7.74 4.66
CA LYS A 54 -1.60 -8.36 5.97
C LYS A 54 -1.71 -9.89 5.96
N THR A 55 -2.40 -10.46 5.00
CA THR A 55 -2.47 -11.90 4.81
C THR A 55 -1.20 -12.43 4.14
N ILE A 56 -0.63 -11.66 3.22
CA ILE A 56 0.61 -12.03 2.52
C ILE A 56 1.81 -11.93 3.47
N ASP A 57 1.98 -10.81 4.13
CA ASP A 57 3.07 -10.62 5.11
C ASP A 57 2.70 -9.58 6.15
N PHE A 58 2.21 -10.03 7.29
CA PHE A 58 1.79 -9.17 8.38
C PHE A 58 2.94 -8.38 9.02
N TYR A 59 4.12 -8.98 9.07
CA TYR A 59 5.25 -8.43 9.83
C TYR A 59 6.18 -7.53 9.03
N LYS A 60 6.16 -7.61 7.70
CA LYS A 60 7.05 -6.81 6.84
C LYS A 60 6.38 -5.64 6.13
N THR A 61 5.06 -5.49 6.31
CA THR A 61 4.35 -4.32 5.78
C THR A 61 4.78 -3.04 6.47
N VAL A 62 5.00 -2.00 5.68
CA VAL A 62 5.31 -0.65 6.15
C VAL A 62 4.34 0.34 5.54
N ASN A 63 4.13 1.46 6.20
CA ASN A 63 3.33 2.57 5.71
C ASN A 63 4.26 3.72 5.31
N ILE A 64 4.14 4.17 4.06
CA ILE A 64 4.90 5.30 3.53
C ILE A 64 3.92 6.38 3.07
N THR A 65 4.07 7.58 3.59
CA THR A 65 3.27 8.73 3.15
C THR A 65 4.01 9.44 2.01
N LEU A 66 3.38 9.49 0.84
CA LEU A 66 3.92 10.16 -0.34
C LEU A 66 3.45 11.63 -0.42
N GLY A 67 4.19 12.45 -1.18
CA GLY A 67 3.83 13.85 -1.42
C GLY A 67 4.25 14.83 -0.32
N LEU A 68 4.98 14.39 0.69
CA LEU A 68 5.57 15.27 1.70
C LEU A 68 6.99 15.72 1.30
N PRO A 69 7.46 16.89 1.75
CA PRO A 69 8.83 17.34 1.50
C PRO A 69 9.90 16.58 2.31
N PHE A 70 9.49 15.61 3.07
CA PHE A 70 10.33 14.70 3.85
C PHE A 70 9.79 13.28 3.77
N LEU A 71 10.64 12.29 3.98
CA LEU A 71 10.24 10.88 4.02
C LEU A 71 9.52 10.58 5.34
N ARG A 72 8.29 10.10 5.26
CA ARG A 72 7.51 9.60 6.40
C ARG A 72 7.25 8.12 6.21
N VAL A 73 7.90 7.32 7.04
CA VAL A 73 7.70 5.87 7.11
C VAL A 73 7.23 5.50 8.51
N SER A 74 6.32 4.58 8.61
CA SER A 74 5.83 4.06 9.89
C SER A 74 5.49 2.58 9.77
N VAL A 75 5.35 1.93 10.93
CA VAL A 75 4.83 0.56 11.01
C VAL A 75 3.36 0.54 10.56
N ASP A 76 2.94 -0.61 10.06
CA ASP A 76 1.57 -0.83 9.60
C ASP A 76 0.75 -1.71 10.57
N HIS A 77 1.11 -1.73 11.85
CA HIS A 77 0.35 -2.43 12.89
C HIS A 77 -0.32 -1.45 13.86
N GLY A 78 -1.36 -1.92 14.54
CA GLY A 78 -2.04 -1.18 15.58
C GLY A 78 -1.25 -1.09 16.88
N THR A 79 -1.86 -0.59 17.93
CA THR A 79 -1.26 -0.36 19.25
C THR A 79 -0.90 -1.65 19.98
N ALA A 80 -1.47 -2.79 19.56
CA ALA A 80 -1.17 -4.13 20.10
C ALA A 80 -1.29 -4.19 21.67
N GLU A 81 -2.30 -3.54 22.21
CA GLU A 81 -2.52 -3.40 23.65
C GLU A 81 -2.69 -4.74 24.38
N ASP A 82 -3.19 -5.74 23.67
CA ASP A 82 -3.39 -7.10 24.14
C ASP A 82 -2.08 -7.82 24.50
N ILE A 83 -1.00 -7.55 23.78
CA ILE A 83 0.33 -8.13 24.00
C ILE A 83 1.30 -7.18 24.72
N ALA A 84 0.90 -5.96 25.02
CA ALA A 84 1.74 -4.96 25.67
C ALA A 84 2.24 -5.41 27.06
N LYS A 85 1.43 -6.21 27.76
CA LYS A 85 1.76 -6.72 29.10
C LYS A 85 2.88 -7.76 29.08
N ASP A 86 3.02 -8.50 28.00
CA ASP A 86 3.95 -9.62 27.87
C ASP A 86 5.27 -9.21 27.21
N TYR A 87 5.39 -7.98 26.75
CA TYR A 87 6.56 -7.46 26.02
C TYR A 87 6.98 -8.35 24.83
N SER A 88 6.01 -9.05 24.22
CA SER A 88 6.23 -10.05 23.16
C SER A 88 6.00 -9.51 21.74
N ALA A 89 6.00 -8.19 21.57
CA ALA A 89 5.76 -7.55 20.29
C ALA A 89 6.83 -7.91 19.25
N ASN A 90 6.40 -8.21 18.03
CA ASN A 90 7.29 -8.38 16.89
C ASN A 90 7.75 -7.02 16.37
N TYR A 91 9.03 -6.83 16.14
CA TYR A 91 9.65 -5.57 15.70
C TYR A 91 9.99 -5.54 14.20
N ASP A 92 9.70 -6.57 13.44
CA ASP A 92 10.12 -6.69 12.03
C ASP A 92 9.61 -5.53 11.17
N SER A 93 8.36 -5.12 11.33
CA SER A 93 7.79 -3.96 10.61
C SER A 93 8.53 -2.66 10.92
N MET A 94 8.95 -2.44 12.17
CA MET A 94 9.77 -1.29 12.56
C MET A 94 11.17 -1.37 11.93
N MET A 95 11.76 -2.56 11.91
CA MET A 95 13.06 -2.79 11.28
C MET A 95 13.01 -2.48 9.78
N GLU A 96 12.00 -2.97 9.07
CA GLU A 96 11.80 -2.68 7.65
C GLU A 96 11.61 -1.16 7.41
N ALA A 97 10.82 -0.48 8.23
CA ALA A 97 10.64 0.95 8.14
C ALA A 97 11.95 1.73 8.32
N LEU A 98 12.79 1.32 9.26
CA LEU A 98 14.12 1.91 9.49
C LEU A 98 15.07 1.64 8.30
N LEU A 99 15.11 0.43 7.78
CA LEU A 99 15.94 0.07 6.63
C LEU A 99 15.58 0.89 5.37
N ILE A 100 14.29 1.07 5.10
CA ILE A 100 13.81 1.93 4.00
C ILE A 100 14.24 3.37 4.23
N SER A 101 14.15 3.88 5.45
CA SER A 101 14.54 5.25 5.78
C SER A 101 16.04 5.49 5.58
N ILE A 102 16.88 4.53 5.95
CA ILE A 102 18.34 4.58 5.75
C ILE A 102 18.67 4.53 4.25
N ALA A 103 18.14 3.56 3.53
CA ALA A 103 18.40 3.39 2.10
C ALA A 103 18.01 4.63 1.26
N ARG A 104 16.96 5.34 1.64
CA ARG A 104 16.52 6.57 0.97
C ARG A 104 17.39 7.79 1.28
N ASN A 105 18.00 7.83 2.47
CA ASN A 105 18.92 8.93 2.83
C ASN A 105 20.30 8.80 2.18
N GLU A 106 20.67 7.61 1.72
CA GLU A 106 21.93 7.35 1.00
C GLU A 106 21.82 7.61 -0.51
N ALA A 107 20.61 7.77 -1.00
CA ALA A 107 20.33 8.05 -2.41
C ALA A 107 20.11 9.54 -2.68
#